data_4da910ac14b239f05bdb517eda7fdb70
#
_entry.id   4da910ac14b239f05bdb517eda7fdb70
#
_cell.length_a   1.000
_cell.length_b   1.000
_cell.length_c   1.000
_cell.angle_alpha   90.00
_cell.angle_beta   90.00
_cell.angle_gamma   90.00
#
_symmetry.space_group_name_H-M   'P 1'
#
loop_
_entity.id
_entity.type
_entity.pdbx_description
1 polymer ?
#
loop_
_entity_poly.entity_id
_entity_poly.type
_entity_poly.pdbx_seq_one_letter_code
_entity_poly.pdbx_strand_id
1 'polypeptide(L)'
;IDGTMRSFKLSYLFAHGNDTLYPVGKILDALAYRLIDGNTIAYQFISMIGVLGLLLLLQWKLLSFTLKDKTLAASAFSLTILMLQPDTYWGWQNLAYHQALPLLACLTSLYIVLVLQWKPAKVFLICLVLGLLGGFSYISGAFASLTLGFVMIISHQFWRGSDFEKNRLRFGGLGLLISGLISTAAQVWVIASIQKGTHVPGLRMALPTEIDFWLFMMGKIARSMMLPINKPAVALVLTLTAVALVCFFLIFIFRMFYANRLEHSAIELRQTSLVFMALTSVVFVYLVLISAGRAHMRPADDLEMLKVFGWGFHRFHFFWVTLLWPWLLAMVFVYTKSKNQEVFLNRLIWVIPVIALLWSIYAGALNHGAFFKTTQNQRAEGLQCLQLAMQSGDDVKCWQLLPIQHPLKQGILNGQKTGASFARLLPAAQK
;
A
#
# COMPACT_ATOMS: atom_id res chain seq x y z
N ILE A 1 -8.08 23.29 -9.21
CA ILE A 1 -7.67 23.89 -7.92
C ILE A 1 -8.39 25.21 -7.81
N ASP A 2 -9.47 25.24 -7.06
CA ASP A 2 -10.40 26.40 -6.95
C ASP A 2 -10.08 27.34 -5.78
N GLY A 3 -8.91 27.24 -5.16
CA GLY A 3 -8.53 27.99 -3.96
C GLY A 3 -9.10 27.39 -2.66
N THR A 4 -9.97 26.39 -2.73
CA THR A 4 -10.53 25.72 -1.53
C THR A 4 -9.52 24.80 -0.86
N MET A 5 -8.48 24.37 -1.57
CA MET A 5 -7.40 23.51 -1.03
C MET A 5 -6.63 24.13 0.15
N ARG A 6 -6.76 25.43 0.39
CA ARG A 6 -6.24 26.09 1.60
C ARG A 6 -7.25 26.11 2.76
N SER A 7 -8.47 25.61 2.55
CA SER A 7 -9.55 25.67 3.51
C SER A 7 -9.63 24.38 4.32
N PHE A 8 -9.76 24.50 5.63
CA PHE A 8 -10.10 23.41 6.53
C PHE A 8 -11.60 23.32 6.83
N LYS A 9 -12.47 23.82 5.91
CA LYS A 9 -13.91 23.68 6.08
C LYS A 9 -14.30 22.21 6.12
N LEU A 10 -15.12 21.80 7.08
CA LEU A 10 -15.58 20.43 7.23
C LEU A 10 -16.29 19.90 5.97
N SER A 11 -17.08 20.76 5.31
CA SER A 11 -17.73 20.41 4.05
C SER A 11 -16.75 20.04 2.94
N TYR A 12 -15.57 20.66 2.88
CA TYR A 12 -14.52 20.30 1.94
C TYR A 12 -13.79 19.04 2.36
N LEU A 13 -13.41 18.93 3.65
CA LEU A 13 -12.67 17.77 4.15
C LEU A 13 -13.46 16.47 3.96
N PHE A 14 -14.74 16.49 4.26
CA PHE A 14 -15.62 15.32 4.15
C PHE A 14 -16.37 15.20 2.82
N ALA A 15 -16.13 16.10 1.85
CA ALA A 15 -16.56 15.84 0.48
C ALA A 15 -15.83 14.61 -0.07
N HIS A 16 -16.53 13.74 -0.76
CA HIS A 16 -15.89 12.59 -1.41
C HIS A 16 -14.99 13.04 -2.57
N GLY A 17 -13.94 12.29 -2.84
CA GLY A 17 -13.16 12.41 -4.06
C GLY A 17 -13.22 11.08 -4.79
N ASN A 18 -13.74 11.11 -6.01
CA ASN A 18 -14.16 9.90 -6.70
C ASN A 18 -15.21 9.13 -5.87
N ASP A 19 -14.86 7.94 -5.42
CA ASP A 19 -15.70 7.02 -4.65
C ASP A 19 -15.23 6.81 -3.20
N THR A 20 -14.37 7.69 -2.69
CA THR A 20 -13.78 7.52 -1.35
C THR A 20 -13.78 8.81 -0.54
N LEU A 21 -13.79 8.66 0.79
CA LEU A 21 -13.48 9.72 1.74
C LEU A 21 -11.99 9.67 2.10
N TYR A 22 -11.32 10.83 2.02
CA TYR A 22 -9.91 10.93 2.42
C TYR A 22 -9.60 12.27 3.09
N PRO A 23 -10.31 12.62 4.17
CA PRO A 23 -10.11 13.90 4.85
C PRO A 23 -8.68 14.10 5.35
N VAL A 24 -7.98 13.04 5.78
CA VAL A 24 -6.57 13.12 6.18
C VAL A 24 -5.70 13.53 4.99
N GLY A 25 -5.90 12.96 3.82
CA GLY A 25 -5.18 13.36 2.60
C GLY A 25 -5.44 14.82 2.25
N LYS A 26 -6.68 15.30 2.33
CA LYS A 26 -7.03 16.71 2.09
C LYS A 26 -6.39 17.67 3.09
N ILE A 27 -6.29 17.26 4.36
CA ILE A 27 -5.56 18.03 5.38
C ILE A 27 -4.07 18.13 5.01
N LEU A 28 -3.45 17.03 4.60
CA LEU A 28 -2.05 17.00 4.18
C LEU A 28 -1.82 17.88 2.95
N ASP A 29 -2.72 17.83 1.95
CA ASP A 29 -2.67 18.69 0.77
C ASP A 29 -2.83 20.16 1.15
N ALA A 30 -3.79 20.50 2.03
CA ALA A 30 -3.98 21.86 2.50
C ALA A 30 -2.76 22.40 3.27
N LEU A 31 -2.12 21.55 4.08
CA LEU A 31 -0.88 21.89 4.76
C LEU A 31 0.27 22.11 3.76
N ALA A 32 0.42 21.25 2.76
CA ALA A 32 1.41 21.41 1.72
C ALA A 32 1.24 22.74 0.95
N TYR A 33 0.00 23.09 0.62
CA TYR A 33 -0.29 24.39 0.00
C TYR A 33 0.02 25.59 0.89
N ARG A 34 -0.17 25.48 2.20
CA ARG A 34 0.10 26.56 3.15
C ARG A 34 1.56 26.73 3.49
N LEU A 35 2.27 25.60 3.68
CA LEU A 35 3.62 25.60 4.23
C LEU A 35 4.71 25.64 3.14
N ILE A 36 4.42 25.05 1.97
CA ILE A 36 5.39 24.90 0.89
C ILE A 36 4.85 25.34 -0.49
N ASP A 37 3.81 26.17 -0.53
CA ASP A 37 3.18 26.71 -1.74
C ASP A 37 2.81 25.62 -2.77
N GLY A 38 2.42 24.43 -2.32
CA GLY A 38 2.12 23.31 -3.19
C GLY A 38 3.35 22.81 -3.97
N ASN A 39 4.57 23.01 -3.47
CA ASN A 39 5.78 22.51 -4.09
C ASN A 39 5.79 20.99 -4.11
N THR A 40 5.59 20.42 -5.29
CA THR A 40 5.46 18.96 -5.47
C THR A 40 6.72 18.20 -5.13
N ILE A 41 7.89 18.78 -5.39
CA ILE A 41 9.20 18.16 -5.08
C ILE A 41 9.40 18.14 -3.56
N ALA A 42 9.19 19.27 -2.89
CA ALA A 42 9.29 19.32 -1.43
C ALA A 42 8.27 18.37 -0.77
N TYR A 43 7.05 18.28 -1.29
CA TYR A 43 6.03 17.36 -0.79
C TYR A 43 6.45 15.89 -0.96
N GLN A 44 7.05 15.54 -2.09
CA GLN A 44 7.60 14.20 -2.29
C GLN A 44 8.70 13.88 -1.28
N PHE A 45 9.65 14.78 -1.07
CA PHE A 45 10.72 14.57 -0.08
C PHE A 45 10.19 14.42 1.34
N ILE A 46 9.24 15.26 1.76
CA ILE A 46 8.59 15.15 3.07
C ILE A 46 7.86 13.80 3.20
N SER A 47 7.14 13.39 2.17
CA SER A 47 6.44 12.11 2.14
C SER A 47 7.40 10.92 2.19
N MET A 48 8.52 11.00 1.46
CA MET A 48 9.53 9.94 1.46
C MET A 48 10.22 9.80 2.82
N ILE A 49 10.66 10.90 3.40
CA ILE A 49 11.37 10.86 4.68
C ILE A 49 10.38 10.58 5.81
N GLY A 50 9.27 11.33 5.85
CA GLY A 50 8.33 11.28 6.96
C GLY A 50 7.45 10.02 6.97
N VAL A 51 7.01 9.53 5.82
CA VAL A 51 6.08 8.39 5.75
C VAL A 51 6.81 7.11 5.35
N LEU A 52 7.48 7.10 4.21
CA LEU A 52 8.20 5.89 3.75
C LEU A 52 9.37 5.57 4.67
N GLY A 53 10.16 6.55 5.10
CA GLY A 53 11.27 6.36 6.03
C GLY A 53 10.81 5.76 7.36
N LEU A 54 9.71 6.27 7.93
CA LEU A 54 9.11 5.71 9.14
C LEU A 54 8.57 4.29 8.92
N LEU A 55 7.95 4.03 7.78
CA LEU A 55 7.46 2.70 7.43
C LEU A 55 8.61 1.69 7.36
N LEU A 56 9.70 2.03 6.69
CA LEU A 56 10.91 1.20 6.61
C LEU A 56 11.54 1.00 8.00
N LEU A 57 11.61 2.05 8.80
CA LEU A 57 12.10 1.96 10.18
C LEU A 57 11.26 1.00 11.03
N LEU A 58 9.92 1.07 10.94
CA LEU A 58 9.03 0.17 11.67
C LEU A 58 9.14 -1.27 11.16
N GLN A 59 9.26 -1.47 9.85
CA GLN A 59 9.51 -2.77 9.25
C GLN A 59 10.79 -3.40 9.82
N TRP A 60 11.89 -2.63 9.83
CA TRP A 60 13.15 -3.04 10.44
C TRP A 60 13.02 -3.36 11.93
N LYS A 61 12.38 -2.47 12.69
CA LYS A 61 12.18 -2.65 14.13
C LYS A 61 11.36 -3.89 14.47
N LEU A 62 10.28 -4.14 13.73
CA LEU A 62 9.44 -5.33 13.90
C LEU A 62 10.19 -6.60 13.54
N LEU A 63 10.90 -6.65 12.40
CA LEU A 63 11.71 -7.81 12.01
C LEU A 63 12.80 -8.10 13.04
N SER A 64 13.52 -7.08 13.50
CA SER A 64 14.57 -7.23 14.52
C SER A 64 14.02 -7.72 15.86
N PHE A 65 12.82 -7.29 16.23
CA PHE A 65 12.17 -7.72 17.47
C PHE A 65 11.67 -9.16 17.38
N THR A 66 11.07 -9.56 16.26
CA THR A 66 10.46 -10.89 16.11
C THR A 66 11.50 -11.99 15.87
N LEU A 67 12.54 -11.70 15.08
CA LEU A 67 13.59 -12.67 14.76
C LEU A 67 14.69 -12.76 15.80
N LYS A 68 14.85 -11.71 16.65
CA LYS A 68 15.90 -11.57 17.70
C LYS A 68 17.34 -11.66 17.19
N ASP A 69 17.57 -12.21 16.03
CA ASP A 69 18.86 -12.28 15.34
C ASP A 69 18.92 -11.16 14.29
N LYS A 70 19.92 -10.27 14.42
CA LYS A 70 20.09 -9.12 13.54
C LYS A 70 20.45 -9.52 12.10
N THR A 71 21.15 -10.65 11.92
CA THR A 71 21.54 -11.13 10.60
C THR A 71 20.34 -11.65 9.83
N LEU A 72 19.46 -12.43 10.51
CA LEU A 72 18.18 -12.87 9.95
C LEU A 72 17.28 -11.68 9.61
N ALA A 73 17.21 -10.71 10.53
CA ALA A 73 16.43 -9.51 10.33
C ALA A 73 16.94 -8.67 9.15
N ALA A 74 18.26 -8.50 9.01
CA ALA A 74 18.86 -7.77 7.91
C ALA A 74 18.63 -8.48 6.56
N SER A 75 18.80 -9.81 6.54
CA SER A 75 18.52 -10.62 5.35
C SER A 75 17.04 -10.49 4.91
N ALA A 76 16.09 -10.61 5.84
CA ALA A 76 14.67 -10.42 5.53
C ALA A 76 14.38 -8.97 5.09
N PHE A 77 14.91 -7.98 5.80
CA PHE A 77 14.71 -6.57 5.49
C PHE A 77 15.28 -6.16 4.13
N SER A 78 16.36 -6.81 3.67
CA SER A 78 16.95 -6.53 2.36
C SER A 78 15.92 -6.67 1.23
N LEU A 79 14.98 -7.61 1.33
CA LEU A 79 13.89 -7.75 0.36
C LEU A 79 12.99 -6.51 0.32
N THR A 80 12.77 -5.83 1.46
CA THR A 80 12.00 -4.58 1.47
C THR A 80 12.65 -3.53 0.57
N ILE A 81 13.96 -3.38 0.66
CA ILE A 81 14.71 -2.37 -0.12
C ILE A 81 14.85 -2.80 -1.58
N LEU A 82 15.22 -4.05 -1.82
CA LEU A 82 15.51 -4.55 -3.16
C LEU A 82 14.26 -4.68 -4.05
N MET A 83 13.09 -4.93 -3.45
CA MET A 83 11.83 -5.03 -4.17
C MET A 83 11.03 -3.71 -4.19
N LEU A 84 11.54 -2.64 -3.57
CA LEU A 84 10.92 -1.34 -3.62
C LEU A 84 11.10 -0.72 -5.00
N GLN A 85 10.02 -0.55 -5.74
CA GLN A 85 10.05 -0.06 -7.11
C GLN A 85 9.76 1.44 -7.15
N PRO A 86 10.47 2.24 -7.96
CA PRO A 86 10.30 3.69 -8.01
C PRO A 86 8.89 4.15 -8.37
N ASP A 87 8.21 3.43 -9.25
CA ASP A 87 6.85 3.75 -9.69
C ASP A 87 5.76 3.42 -8.66
N THR A 88 6.11 2.78 -7.54
CA THR A 88 5.15 2.53 -6.46
C THR A 88 4.86 3.74 -5.60
N TYR A 89 5.86 4.59 -5.42
CA TYR A 89 5.80 5.67 -4.43
C TYR A 89 6.21 7.03 -5.00
N TRP A 90 7.21 7.06 -5.88
CA TRP A 90 7.91 8.28 -6.28
C TRP A 90 7.18 9.12 -7.32
N GLY A 91 6.29 8.51 -8.10
CA GLY A 91 5.65 9.16 -9.24
C GLY A 91 4.44 10.02 -8.89
N TRP A 92 3.83 9.84 -7.71
CA TRP A 92 2.53 10.41 -7.36
C TRP A 92 2.51 10.96 -5.94
N GLN A 93 2.19 12.23 -5.80
CA GLN A 93 2.14 12.93 -4.50
C GLN A 93 1.16 12.30 -3.51
N ASN A 94 0.01 11.85 -4.01
CA ASN A 94 -1.05 11.29 -3.21
C ASN A 94 -0.80 9.84 -2.76
N LEU A 95 0.27 9.18 -3.22
CA LEU A 95 0.59 7.83 -2.77
C LEU A 95 0.93 7.75 -1.29
N ALA A 96 1.49 8.82 -0.71
CA ALA A 96 1.80 8.87 0.70
C ALA A 96 0.57 8.55 1.56
N TYR A 97 -0.55 9.23 1.34
CA TYR A 97 -1.74 8.99 2.13
C TYR A 97 -2.63 7.86 1.61
N HIS A 98 -2.59 7.52 0.31
CA HIS A 98 -3.38 6.40 -0.24
C HIS A 98 -2.78 5.04 0.08
N GLN A 99 -1.45 4.92 0.06
CA GLN A 99 -0.77 3.63 0.13
C GLN A 99 0.08 3.49 1.39
N ALA A 100 0.94 4.45 1.69
CA ALA A 100 1.92 4.30 2.75
C ALA A 100 1.36 4.66 4.13
N LEU A 101 0.56 5.70 4.26
CA LEU A 101 0.04 6.13 5.57
C LEU A 101 -0.89 5.11 6.23
N PRO A 102 -1.86 4.48 5.52
CA PRO A 102 -2.66 3.40 6.10
C PRO A 102 -1.80 2.23 6.57
N LEU A 103 -0.80 1.84 5.79
CA LEU A 103 0.09 0.75 6.14
C LEU A 103 1.03 1.11 7.29
N LEU A 104 1.49 2.36 7.35
CA LEU A 104 2.23 2.91 8.49
C LEU A 104 1.41 2.81 9.78
N ALA A 105 0.13 3.15 9.73
CA ALA A 105 -0.78 3.00 10.88
C ALA A 105 -0.89 1.54 11.33
N CYS A 106 -1.00 0.59 10.40
CA CYS A 106 -1.01 -0.85 10.70
C CYS A 106 0.30 -1.31 11.36
N LEU A 107 1.46 -0.98 10.77
CA LEU A 107 2.76 -1.37 11.32
C LEU A 107 3.03 -0.71 12.68
N THR A 108 2.63 0.56 12.85
CA THR A 108 2.73 1.26 14.13
C THR A 108 1.88 0.57 15.19
N SER A 109 0.66 0.15 14.86
CA SER A 109 -0.22 -0.56 15.78
C SER A 109 0.38 -1.91 16.20
N LEU A 110 0.92 -2.68 15.25
CA LEU A 110 1.64 -3.93 15.53
C LEU A 110 2.86 -3.69 16.43
N TYR A 111 3.63 -2.63 16.15
CA TYR A 111 4.79 -2.27 16.94
C TYR A 111 4.41 -1.89 18.40
N ILE A 112 3.37 -1.10 18.57
CA ILE A 112 2.87 -0.69 19.90
C ILE A 112 2.40 -1.92 20.69
N VAL A 113 1.64 -2.79 20.06
CA VAL A 113 1.07 -3.97 20.71
C VAL A 113 2.15 -5.00 21.06
N LEU A 114 3.13 -5.23 20.20
CA LEU A 114 4.14 -6.28 20.40
C LEU A 114 5.36 -5.78 21.19
N VAL A 115 5.85 -4.59 20.89
CA VAL A 115 7.16 -4.12 21.37
C VAL A 115 7.04 -3.21 22.58
N LEU A 116 6.09 -2.25 22.56
CA LEU A 116 6.00 -1.27 23.64
C LEU A 116 5.24 -1.82 24.86
N GLN A 117 5.82 -1.63 26.04
CA GLN A 117 5.24 -2.09 27.32
C GLN A 117 4.24 -1.06 27.89
N TRP A 118 3.30 -0.58 27.05
CA TRP A 118 2.29 0.38 27.46
C TRP A 118 1.08 -0.29 28.08
N LYS A 119 0.43 0.43 29.01
CA LYS A 119 -0.82 -0.02 29.64
C LYS A 119 -1.90 -0.28 28.57
N PRO A 120 -2.73 -1.34 28.70
CA PRO A 120 -3.73 -1.72 27.71
C PRO A 120 -4.68 -0.58 27.29
N ALA A 121 -5.12 0.26 28.25
CA ALA A 121 -5.96 1.42 27.96
C ALA A 121 -5.28 2.45 27.02
N LYS A 122 -3.97 2.70 27.21
CA LYS A 122 -3.20 3.56 26.31
C LYS A 122 -3.04 2.95 24.95
N VAL A 123 -2.80 1.64 24.88
CA VAL A 123 -2.73 0.88 23.61
C VAL A 123 -4.05 0.99 22.85
N PHE A 124 -5.20 0.81 23.54
CA PHE A 124 -6.52 0.97 22.95
C PHE A 124 -6.69 2.35 22.32
N LEU A 125 -6.44 3.43 23.09
CA LEU A 125 -6.64 4.79 22.62
C LEU A 125 -5.76 5.11 21.39
N ILE A 126 -4.49 4.71 21.42
CA ILE A 126 -3.59 5.01 20.31
C ILE A 126 -3.92 4.18 19.09
N CYS A 127 -4.26 2.89 19.23
CA CYS A 127 -4.71 2.06 18.11
C CYS A 127 -6.04 2.58 17.53
N LEU A 128 -6.97 3.11 18.35
CA LEU A 128 -8.17 3.77 17.88
C LEU A 128 -7.85 4.99 17.00
N VAL A 129 -6.96 5.86 17.48
CA VAL A 129 -6.53 7.06 16.72
C VAL A 129 -5.80 6.67 15.44
N LEU A 130 -4.87 5.72 15.48
CA LEU A 130 -4.14 5.24 14.30
C LEU A 130 -5.09 4.61 13.27
N GLY A 131 -6.06 3.81 13.74
CA GLY A 131 -7.06 3.22 12.87
C GLY A 131 -7.96 4.26 12.20
N LEU A 132 -8.37 5.32 12.91
CA LEU A 132 -9.10 6.44 12.31
C LEU A 132 -8.23 7.22 11.31
N LEU A 133 -6.99 7.52 11.64
CA LEU A 133 -6.06 8.18 10.72
C LEU A 133 -5.85 7.36 9.44
N GLY A 134 -5.59 6.06 9.56
CA GLY A 134 -5.46 5.16 8.42
C GLY A 134 -6.76 5.05 7.62
N GLY A 135 -7.89 4.87 8.29
CA GLY A 135 -9.19 4.68 7.69
C GLY A 135 -9.75 5.90 6.95
N PHE A 136 -9.42 7.10 7.45
CA PHE A 136 -9.76 8.38 6.80
C PHE A 136 -8.64 8.93 5.91
N SER A 137 -7.52 8.21 5.79
CA SER A 137 -6.54 8.47 4.73
C SER A 137 -7.01 7.94 3.38
N TYR A 138 -7.56 6.72 3.37
CA TYR A 138 -8.10 6.09 2.17
C TYR A 138 -8.94 4.85 2.53
N ILE A 139 -9.81 4.41 1.62
CA ILE A 139 -10.69 3.24 1.81
C ILE A 139 -9.92 1.97 2.22
N SER A 140 -8.75 1.74 1.63
CA SER A 140 -7.91 0.58 2.00
C SER A 140 -7.50 0.59 3.48
N GLY A 141 -7.28 1.77 4.06
CA GLY A 141 -6.94 1.92 5.48
C GLY A 141 -8.10 1.58 6.41
N ALA A 142 -9.34 1.87 6.01
CA ALA A 142 -10.53 1.51 6.76
C ALA A 142 -10.66 -0.01 6.91
N PHE A 143 -10.61 -0.72 5.78
CA PHE A 143 -10.67 -2.18 5.78
C PHE A 143 -9.43 -2.84 6.40
N ALA A 144 -8.25 -2.23 6.24
CA ALA A 144 -7.03 -2.72 6.88
C ALA A 144 -7.12 -2.65 8.41
N SER A 145 -7.62 -1.54 8.97
CA SER A 145 -7.82 -1.38 10.40
C SER A 145 -8.83 -2.39 10.95
N LEU A 146 -9.93 -2.59 10.23
CA LEU A 146 -10.94 -3.60 10.58
C LEU A 146 -10.33 -5.01 10.58
N THR A 147 -9.62 -5.38 9.53
CA THR A 147 -8.98 -6.70 9.37
C THR A 147 -7.92 -6.93 10.44
N LEU A 148 -7.04 -5.95 10.66
CA LEU A 148 -5.98 -6.05 11.66
C LEU A 148 -6.56 -6.17 13.08
N GLY A 149 -7.60 -5.38 13.39
CA GLY A 149 -8.32 -5.47 14.66
C GLY A 149 -8.91 -6.86 14.90
N PHE A 150 -9.55 -7.43 13.88
CA PHE A 150 -10.11 -8.78 13.91
C PHE A 150 -9.03 -9.84 14.13
N VAL A 151 -7.92 -9.78 13.38
CA VAL A 151 -6.80 -10.71 13.55
C VAL A 151 -6.20 -10.64 14.95
N MET A 152 -6.03 -9.44 15.51
CA MET A 152 -5.51 -9.27 16.87
C MET A 152 -6.46 -9.86 17.94
N ILE A 153 -7.77 -9.67 17.79
CA ILE A 153 -8.77 -10.20 18.72
C ILE A 153 -8.81 -11.73 18.65
N ILE A 154 -8.77 -12.32 17.46
CA ILE A 154 -8.70 -13.77 17.33
C ILE A 154 -7.37 -14.29 17.93
N SER A 155 -6.26 -13.65 17.58
CA SER A 155 -4.94 -14.07 18.08
C SER A 155 -4.82 -13.97 19.60
N HIS A 156 -5.51 -13.01 20.23
CA HIS A 156 -5.57 -12.92 21.69
C HIS A 156 -6.07 -14.21 22.37
N GLN A 157 -7.04 -14.89 21.78
CA GLN A 157 -7.62 -16.12 22.33
C GLN A 157 -6.58 -17.26 22.37
N PHE A 158 -5.68 -17.28 21.39
CA PHE A 158 -4.64 -18.30 21.25
C PHE A 158 -3.26 -17.82 21.76
N TRP A 159 -3.14 -16.57 22.19
CA TRP A 159 -1.87 -16.02 22.67
C TRP A 159 -1.56 -16.52 24.07
N ARG A 160 -0.47 -17.23 24.20
CA ARG A 160 0.05 -17.78 25.48
C ARG A 160 1.25 -16.96 25.93
N GLY A 161 1.03 -15.73 26.31
CA GLY A 161 1.98 -14.86 26.99
C GLY A 161 1.44 -14.47 28.36
N SER A 162 2.03 -13.46 28.98
CA SER A 162 1.49 -12.88 30.19
C SER A 162 0.09 -12.29 29.94
N ASP A 163 -0.73 -12.19 30.98
CA ASP A 163 -2.05 -11.54 30.89
C ASP A 163 -1.93 -10.09 30.42
N PHE A 164 -0.82 -9.46 30.71
CA PHE A 164 -0.51 -8.12 30.23
C PHE A 164 -0.36 -8.08 28.69
N GLU A 165 0.37 -9.03 28.09
CA GLU A 165 0.52 -9.14 26.63
C GLU A 165 -0.81 -9.49 25.95
N LYS A 166 -1.58 -10.42 26.52
CA LYS A 166 -2.92 -10.76 26.04
C LYS A 166 -3.84 -9.54 26.04
N ASN A 167 -3.86 -8.80 27.13
CA ASN A 167 -4.67 -7.60 27.24
C ASN A 167 -4.25 -6.52 26.24
N ARG A 168 -2.95 -6.35 25.94
CA ARG A 168 -2.50 -5.43 24.89
C ARG A 168 -3.01 -5.83 23.51
N LEU A 169 -2.95 -7.12 23.15
CA LEU A 169 -3.52 -7.63 21.91
C LEU A 169 -5.03 -7.37 21.82
N ARG A 170 -5.76 -7.68 22.90
CA ARG A 170 -7.20 -7.47 22.97
C ARG A 170 -7.58 -6.00 22.83
N PHE A 171 -6.98 -5.15 23.62
CA PHE A 171 -7.31 -3.71 23.66
C PHE A 171 -6.84 -2.99 22.39
N GLY A 172 -5.66 -3.33 21.86
CA GLY A 172 -5.21 -2.84 20.55
C GLY A 172 -6.12 -3.26 19.43
N GLY A 173 -6.51 -4.55 19.41
CA GLY A 173 -7.47 -5.09 18.47
C GLY A 173 -8.85 -4.42 18.53
N LEU A 174 -9.38 -4.17 19.75
CA LEU A 174 -10.64 -3.45 19.94
C LEU A 174 -10.56 -2.02 19.43
N GLY A 175 -9.48 -1.29 19.71
CA GLY A 175 -9.28 0.06 19.20
C GLY A 175 -9.30 0.12 17.67
N LEU A 176 -8.59 -0.80 17.00
CA LEU A 176 -8.58 -0.92 15.54
C LEU A 176 -9.91 -1.39 14.99
N LEU A 177 -10.60 -2.31 15.64
CA LEU A 177 -11.90 -2.81 15.21
C LEU A 177 -12.95 -1.69 15.22
N ILE A 178 -13.03 -0.94 16.31
CA ILE A 178 -13.97 0.19 16.45
C ILE A 178 -13.66 1.26 15.39
N SER A 179 -12.42 1.68 15.26
CA SER A 179 -12.00 2.68 14.26
C SER A 179 -12.24 2.19 12.83
N GLY A 180 -11.94 0.90 12.56
CA GLY A 180 -12.20 0.24 11.30
C GLY A 180 -13.69 0.17 10.96
N LEU A 181 -14.56 -0.15 11.91
CA LEU A 181 -16.01 -0.14 11.72
C LEU A 181 -16.52 1.27 11.39
N ILE A 182 -16.11 2.29 12.15
CA ILE A 182 -16.53 3.68 11.92
C ILE A 182 -16.10 4.14 10.52
N SER A 183 -14.82 3.96 10.18
CA SER A 183 -14.30 4.43 8.89
C SER A 183 -14.84 3.60 7.72
N THR A 184 -15.00 2.28 7.87
CA THR A 184 -15.60 1.43 6.83
C THR A 184 -17.07 1.78 6.60
N ALA A 185 -17.85 2.00 7.66
CA ALA A 185 -19.24 2.43 7.51
C ALA A 185 -19.35 3.77 6.76
N ALA A 186 -18.46 4.74 7.07
CA ALA A 186 -18.41 6.01 6.35
C ALA A 186 -18.02 5.84 4.87
N GLN A 187 -17.06 4.97 4.55
CA GLN A 187 -16.66 4.68 3.17
C GLN A 187 -17.77 4.00 2.39
N VAL A 188 -18.41 2.98 2.97
CA VAL A 188 -19.54 2.26 2.34
C VAL A 188 -20.72 3.18 2.11
N TRP A 189 -21.02 4.05 3.08
CA TRP A 189 -22.07 5.07 2.93
C TRP A 189 -21.82 5.97 1.70
N VAL A 190 -20.59 6.42 1.50
CA VAL A 190 -20.24 7.25 0.33
C VAL A 190 -20.40 6.46 -0.96
N ILE A 191 -19.89 5.23 -1.05
CA ILE A 191 -20.05 4.38 -2.24
C ILE A 191 -21.51 4.18 -2.57
N ALA A 192 -22.34 3.88 -1.57
CA ALA A 192 -23.79 3.68 -1.75
C ALA A 192 -24.50 4.97 -2.18
N SER A 193 -24.13 6.13 -1.61
CA SER A 193 -24.77 7.42 -1.90
C SER A 193 -24.50 7.93 -3.31
N ILE A 194 -23.32 7.66 -3.88
CA ILE A 194 -22.96 8.07 -5.25
C ILE A 194 -23.35 7.07 -6.33
N GLN A 195 -23.92 5.91 -5.95
CA GLN A 195 -24.34 4.82 -6.85
C GLN A 195 -23.26 4.42 -7.89
N LYS A 196 -21.99 4.58 -7.53
CA LYS A 196 -20.85 4.31 -8.41
C LYS A 196 -19.92 3.32 -7.73
N GLY A 197 -19.90 2.09 -8.21
CA GLY A 197 -18.98 1.07 -7.76
C GLY A 197 -17.56 1.15 -8.37
N THR A 198 -17.34 2.03 -9.38
CA THR A 198 -16.06 2.21 -10.06
C THR A 198 -15.82 3.67 -10.42
N HIS A 199 -14.56 4.06 -10.67
CA HIS A 199 -14.21 5.41 -11.14
C HIS A 199 -14.68 5.73 -12.57
N VAL A 200 -15.10 4.72 -13.34
CA VAL A 200 -15.54 4.86 -14.71
C VAL A 200 -17.06 4.65 -14.74
N PRO A 201 -17.83 5.66 -15.18
CA PRO A 201 -19.28 5.53 -15.31
C PRO A 201 -19.63 4.34 -16.21
N GLY A 202 -20.62 3.53 -15.78
CA GLY A 202 -21.08 2.37 -16.55
C GLY A 202 -20.29 1.08 -16.38
N LEU A 203 -19.08 1.12 -15.77
CA LEU A 203 -18.36 -0.09 -15.42
C LEU A 203 -18.84 -0.65 -14.08
N ARG A 204 -19.15 -1.95 -14.07
CA ARG A 204 -19.44 -2.68 -12.83
C ARG A 204 -18.17 -3.12 -12.11
N MET A 205 -18.25 -3.36 -10.82
CA MET A 205 -17.20 -4.00 -10.07
C MET A 205 -17.01 -5.46 -10.52
N ALA A 206 -15.77 -5.92 -10.54
CA ALA A 206 -15.45 -7.33 -10.72
C ALA A 206 -15.79 -8.11 -9.44
N LEU A 207 -16.38 -9.28 -9.60
CA LEU A 207 -16.77 -10.13 -8.48
C LEU A 207 -15.77 -11.28 -8.29
N PRO A 208 -15.61 -11.81 -7.06
CA PRO A 208 -14.78 -13.00 -6.81
C PRO A 208 -15.22 -14.27 -7.55
N THR A 209 -16.43 -14.28 -8.11
CA THR A 209 -16.94 -15.36 -8.98
C THR A 209 -16.36 -15.32 -10.40
N GLU A 210 -15.68 -14.23 -10.76
CA GLU A 210 -15.13 -14.00 -12.09
C GLU A 210 -13.64 -14.31 -12.11
N ILE A 211 -13.18 -15.02 -13.15
CA ILE A 211 -11.75 -15.36 -13.31
C ILE A 211 -10.87 -14.11 -13.44
N ASP A 212 -11.38 -13.06 -14.06
CA ASP A 212 -10.69 -11.79 -14.27
C ASP A 212 -10.28 -11.13 -12.96
N PHE A 213 -11.13 -11.24 -11.93
CA PHE A 213 -10.83 -10.77 -10.59
C PHE A 213 -9.54 -11.39 -10.03
N TRP A 214 -9.42 -12.71 -10.15
CA TRP A 214 -8.26 -13.45 -9.63
C TRP A 214 -7.01 -13.26 -10.48
N LEU A 215 -7.16 -13.25 -11.81
CA LEU A 215 -6.03 -13.01 -12.72
C LEU A 215 -5.44 -11.62 -12.51
N PHE A 216 -6.28 -10.60 -12.35
CA PHE A 216 -5.82 -9.25 -12.03
C PHE A 216 -5.10 -9.22 -10.67
N MET A 217 -5.64 -9.88 -9.65
CA MET A 217 -5.00 -10.01 -8.34
C MET A 217 -3.63 -10.68 -8.45
N MET A 218 -3.53 -11.79 -9.19
CA MET A 218 -2.25 -12.49 -9.43
C MET A 218 -1.26 -11.58 -10.15
N GLY A 219 -1.69 -10.76 -11.11
CA GLY A 219 -0.86 -9.77 -11.76
C GLY A 219 -0.29 -8.72 -10.80
N LYS A 220 -1.07 -8.27 -9.80
CA LYS A 220 -0.56 -7.40 -8.72
C LYS A 220 0.51 -8.07 -7.87
N ILE A 221 0.31 -9.33 -7.53
CA ILE A 221 1.30 -10.11 -6.78
C ILE A 221 2.58 -10.30 -7.62
N ALA A 222 2.44 -10.67 -8.90
CA ALA A 222 3.56 -10.79 -9.82
C ALA A 222 4.38 -9.50 -9.92
N ARG A 223 3.71 -8.36 -10.05
CA ARG A 223 4.35 -7.05 -10.13
C ARG A 223 5.15 -6.73 -8.86
N SER A 224 4.65 -7.09 -7.68
CA SER A 224 5.36 -6.86 -6.41
C SER A 224 6.69 -7.63 -6.31
N MET A 225 6.83 -8.72 -7.04
CA MET A 225 8.05 -9.51 -7.17
C MET A 225 8.92 -9.07 -8.37
N MET A 226 8.55 -8.00 -9.06
CA MET A 226 9.23 -7.50 -10.26
C MET A 226 9.29 -8.52 -11.40
N LEU A 227 8.30 -9.42 -11.50
CA LEU A 227 8.30 -10.45 -12.55
C LEU A 227 8.11 -9.84 -13.95
N PRO A 228 8.65 -10.47 -15.00
CA PRO A 228 8.66 -9.90 -16.34
C PRO A 228 7.27 -9.97 -16.99
N ILE A 229 6.72 -8.82 -17.38
CA ILE A 229 5.43 -8.72 -18.08
C ILE A 229 5.47 -9.34 -19.49
N ASN A 230 6.63 -9.34 -20.14
CA ASN A 230 6.83 -9.91 -21.47
C ASN A 230 6.89 -11.46 -21.49
N LYS A 231 6.87 -12.10 -20.31
CA LYS A 231 6.79 -13.56 -20.15
C LYS A 231 5.65 -13.91 -19.19
N PRO A 232 4.39 -13.60 -19.53
CA PRO A 232 3.28 -13.66 -18.58
C PRO A 232 3.00 -15.06 -18.06
N ALA A 233 3.20 -16.11 -18.85
CA ALA A 233 3.01 -17.50 -18.39
C ALA A 233 4.03 -17.87 -17.30
N VAL A 234 5.31 -17.52 -17.47
CA VAL A 234 6.35 -17.74 -16.44
C VAL A 234 6.05 -16.94 -15.18
N ALA A 235 5.67 -15.67 -15.35
CA ALA A 235 5.30 -14.82 -14.24
C ALA A 235 4.09 -15.39 -13.46
N LEU A 236 3.09 -15.92 -14.15
CA LEU A 236 1.92 -16.55 -13.52
C LEU A 236 2.32 -17.78 -12.70
N VAL A 237 3.16 -18.68 -13.26
CA VAL A 237 3.63 -19.89 -12.54
C VAL A 237 4.40 -19.50 -11.27
N LEU A 238 5.35 -18.56 -11.37
CA LEU A 238 6.10 -18.08 -10.20
C LEU A 238 5.19 -17.41 -9.16
N THR A 239 4.18 -16.69 -9.60
CA THR A 239 3.18 -16.08 -8.71
C THR A 239 2.37 -17.14 -7.97
N LEU A 240 1.88 -18.16 -8.67
CA LEU A 240 1.15 -19.28 -8.06
C LEU A 240 2.02 -20.03 -7.05
N THR A 241 3.32 -20.21 -7.34
CA THR A 241 4.27 -20.80 -6.39
C THR A 241 4.42 -19.97 -5.12
N ALA A 242 4.56 -18.64 -5.26
CA ALA A 242 4.64 -17.74 -4.12
C ALA A 242 3.36 -17.73 -3.28
N VAL A 243 2.20 -17.72 -3.93
CA VAL A 243 0.89 -17.81 -3.25
C VAL A 243 0.74 -19.15 -2.53
N ALA A 244 1.14 -20.26 -3.17
CA ALA A 244 1.13 -21.58 -2.53
C ALA A 244 2.01 -21.62 -1.26
N LEU A 245 3.17 -20.96 -1.30
CA LEU A 245 4.06 -20.85 -0.12
C LEU A 245 3.41 -20.02 1.00
N VAL A 246 2.75 -18.91 0.66
CA VAL A 246 1.97 -18.11 1.64
C VAL A 246 0.87 -18.96 2.26
N CYS A 247 0.09 -19.68 1.44
CA CYS A 247 -0.97 -20.57 1.91
C CYS A 247 -0.41 -21.72 2.81
N PHE A 248 0.72 -22.28 2.43
CA PHE A 248 1.40 -23.29 3.25
C PHE A 248 1.68 -22.76 4.66
N PHE A 249 2.27 -21.56 4.79
CA PHE A 249 2.55 -20.99 6.10
C PHE A 249 1.29 -20.61 6.86
N LEU A 250 0.25 -20.12 6.20
CA LEU A 250 -1.04 -19.86 6.86
C LEU A 250 -1.66 -21.15 7.42
N ILE A 251 -1.64 -22.24 6.63
CA ILE A 251 -2.12 -23.55 7.08
C ILE A 251 -1.25 -24.09 8.23
N PHE A 252 0.08 -23.92 8.13
CA PHE A 252 1.01 -24.29 9.20
C PHE A 252 0.71 -23.54 10.49
N ILE A 253 0.55 -22.23 10.45
CA ILE A 253 0.19 -21.39 11.60
C ILE A 253 -1.15 -21.84 12.17
N PHE A 254 -2.17 -22.02 11.33
CA PHE A 254 -3.50 -22.46 11.76
C PHE A 254 -3.45 -23.81 12.47
N ARG A 255 -2.72 -24.79 11.92
CA ARG A 255 -2.52 -26.10 12.56
C ARG A 255 -1.80 -25.98 13.90
N MET A 256 -0.81 -25.11 14.00
CA MET A 256 -0.10 -24.86 15.25
C MET A 256 -1.01 -24.22 16.31
N PHE A 257 -1.89 -23.30 15.92
CA PHE A 257 -2.91 -22.74 16.81
C PHE A 257 -3.88 -23.82 17.29
N TYR A 258 -4.46 -24.57 16.36
CA TYR A 258 -5.48 -25.59 16.68
C TYR A 258 -4.94 -26.73 17.55
N ALA A 259 -3.71 -27.18 17.29
CA ALA A 259 -3.08 -28.26 18.04
C ALA A 259 -2.47 -27.80 19.38
N ASN A 260 -2.67 -26.55 19.83
CA ASN A 260 -2.02 -25.92 20.99
C ASN A 260 -0.48 -26.02 21.01
N ARG A 261 0.13 -26.34 19.86
CA ARG A 261 1.59 -26.53 19.74
C ARG A 261 2.35 -25.21 19.68
N LEU A 262 1.67 -24.10 19.37
CA LEU A 262 2.25 -22.76 19.45
C LEU A 262 2.61 -22.38 20.90
N GLU A 263 1.97 -23.02 21.87
CA GLU A 263 2.24 -22.82 23.29
C GLU A 263 3.68 -23.16 23.66
N HIS A 264 4.18 -24.25 23.13
CA HIS A 264 5.53 -24.77 23.37
C HIS A 264 6.55 -24.33 22.32
N SER A 265 6.11 -23.53 21.34
CA SER A 265 7.01 -23.00 20.32
C SER A 265 7.84 -21.81 20.83
N ALA A 266 8.99 -21.61 20.22
CA ALA A 266 9.82 -20.44 20.50
C ALA A 266 9.02 -19.14 20.31
N ILE A 267 9.25 -18.18 21.19
CA ILE A 267 8.57 -16.85 21.15
C ILE A 267 8.74 -16.17 19.78
N GLU A 268 9.87 -16.40 19.12
CA GLU A 268 10.17 -15.90 17.77
C GLU A 268 9.14 -16.39 16.75
N LEU A 269 8.81 -17.70 16.78
CA LEU A 269 7.83 -18.28 15.86
C LEU A 269 6.44 -17.69 16.09
N ARG A 270 6.03 -17.53 17.36
CA ARG A 270 4.71 -16.94 17.69
C ARG A 270 4.59 -15.48 17.22
N GLN A 271 5.61 -14.67 17.51
CA GLN A 271 5.60 -13.23 17.14
C GLN A 271 5.66 -13.05 15.63
N THR A 272 6.53 -13.78 14.93
CA THR A 272 6.64 -13.74 13.47
C THR A 272 5.35 -14.24 12.81
N SER A 273 4.75 -15.32 13.31
CA SER A 273 3.47 -15.85 12.83
C SER A 273 2.34 -14.83 12.96
N LEU A 274 2.25 -14.13 14.08
CA LEU A 274 1.24 -13.09 14.29
C LEU A 274 1.38 -11.96 13.26
N VAL A 275 2.59 -11.42 13.09
CA VAL A 275 2.81 -10.32 12.14
C VAL A 275 2.59 -10.78 10.71
N PHE A 276 3.09 -11.96 10.35
CA PHE A 276 2.87 -12.54 9.01
C PHE A 276 1.38 -12.74 8.72
N MET A 277 0.62 -13.35 9.62
CA MET A 277 -0.81 -13.56 9.48
C MET A 277 -1.57 -12.23 9.38
N ALA A 278 -1.23 -11.27 10.23
CA ALA A 278 -1.85 -9.94 10.25
C ALA A 278 -1.62 -9.20 8.91
N LEU A 279 -0.38 -9.12 8.46
CA LEU A 279 -0.05 -8.45 7.20
C LEU A 279 -0.59 -9.17 5.98
N THR A 280 -0.56 -10.52 5.96
CA THR A 280 -1.15 -11.30 4.87
C THR A 280 -2.65 -11.05 4.77
N SER A 281 -3.38 -11.02 5.89
CA SER A 281 -4.81 -10.73 5.91
C SER A 281 -5.11 -9.31 5.42
N VAL A 282 -4.35 -8.32 5.89
CA VAL A 282 -4.49 -6.92 5.46
C VAL A 282 -4.19 -6.76 3.97
N VAL A 283 -3.12 -7.37 3.48
CA VAL A 283 -2.74 -7.35 2.06
C VAL A 283 -3.78 -8.06 1.20
N PHE A 284 -4.31 -9.19 1.65
CA PHE A 284 -5.36 -9.92 0.93
C PHE A 284 -6.62 -9.08 0.77
N VAL A 285 -7.11 -8.47 1.85
CA VAL A 285 -8.30 -7.59 1.79
C VAL A 285 -8.03 -6.37 0.90
N TYR A 286 -6.84 -5.79 0.96
CA TYR A 286 -6.44 -4.73 0.04
C TYR A 286 -6.50 -5.18 -1.42
N LEU A 287 -5.95 -6.36 -1.75
CA LEU A 287 -5.98 -6.90 -3.10
C LEU A 287 -7.41 -7.20 -3.58
N VAL A 288 -8.29 -7.68 -2.69
CA VAL A 288 -9.72 -7.88 -2.98
C VAL A 288 -10.37 -6.56 -3.40
N LEU A 289 -10.17 -5.49 -2.62
CA LEU A 289 -10.73 -4.16 -2.92
C LEU A 289 -10.24 -3.61 -4.27
N ILE A 290 -8.93 -3.74 -4.53
CA ILE A 290 -8.34 -3.25 -5.78
C ILE A 290 -8.81 -4.07 -6.98
N SER A 291 -8.90 -5.39 -6.84
CA SER A 291 -9.39 -6.26 -7.91
C SER A 291 -10.85 -5.99 -8.23
N ALA A 292 -11.70 -5.82 -7.21
CA ALA A 292 -13.10 -5.45 -7.39
C ALA A 292 -13.27 -4.14 -8.17
N GLY A 293 -12.48 -3.12 -7.83
CA GLY A 293 -12.60 -1.80 -8.45
C GLY A 293 -11.85 -1.62 -9.76
N ARG A 294 -10.95 -2.53 -10.16
CA ARG A 294 -9.99 -2.27 -11.24
C ARG A 294 -9.88 -3.36 -12.30
N ALA A 295 -10.30 -4.60 -12.03
CA ALA A 295 -10.12 -5.69 -13.00
C ALA A 295 -10.84 -5.41 -14.32
N HIS A 296 -12.04 -4.84 -14.29
CA HIS A 296 -12.82 -4.51 -15.50
C HIS A 296 -12.41 -3.19 -16.18
N MET A 297 -11.45 -2.44 -15.64
CA MET A 297 -10.95 -1.21 -16.27
C MET A 297 -9.93 -1.50 -17.40
N ARG A 298 -9.73 -2.76 -17.77
CA ARG A 298 -8.89 -3.15 -18.89
C ARG A 298 -9.49 -2.70 -20.24
N PRO A 299 -8.67 -2.60 -21.31
CA PRO A 299 -9.18 -2.44 -22.66
C PRO A 299 -10.17 -3.56 -23.03
N ALA A 300 -11.24 -3.23 -23.76
CA ALA A 300 -12.32 -4.16 -24.08
C ALA A 300 -11.84 -5.37 -24.92
N ASP A 301 -10.80 -5.17 -25.72
CA ASP A 301 -10.25 -6.18 -26.64
C ASP A 301 -9.33 -7.20 -25.93
N ASP A 302 -8.98 -6.97 -24.68
CA ASP A 302 -8.06 -7.84 -23.92
C ASP A 302 -8.83 -8.92 -23.14
N LEU A 303 -9.44 -9.87 -23.88
CA LEU A 303 -10.22 -10.98 -23.31
C LEU A 303 -9.36 -12.20 -22.95
N GLU A 304 -8.15 -12.31 -23.50
CA GLU A 304 -7.25 -13.42 -23.20
C GLU A 304 -6.79 -13.42 -21.73
N MET A 305 -6.79 -14.59 -21.10
CA MET A 305 -6.43 -14.75 -19.69
C MET A 305 -5.08 -14.13 -19.33
N LEU A 306 -4.05 -14.33 -20.16
CA LEU A 306 -2.70 -13.79 -19.93
C LEU A 306 -2.65 -12.26 -20.10
N LYS A 307 -3.51 -11.68 -20.92
CA LYS A 307 -3.63 -10.22 -21.05
C LYS A 307 -4.32 -9.63 -19.81
N VAL A 308 -5.36 -10.28 -19.28
CA VAL A 308 -6.01 -9.88 -18.02
C VAL A 308 -5.03 -9.94 -16.87
N PHE A 309 -4.23 -11.01 -16.78
CA PHE A 309 -3.13 -11.11 -15.82
C PHE A 309 -2.11 -9.97 -16.01
N GLY A 310 -1.70 -9.69 -17.26
CA GLY A 310 -0.81 -8.58 -17.61
C GLY A 310 -1.37 -7.20 -17.21
N TRP A 311 -2.70 -7.01 -17.30
CA TRP A 311 -3.36 -5.81 -16.83
C TRP A 311 -3.13 -5.54 -15.34
N GLY A 312 -3.01 -6.59 -14.53
CA GLY A 312 -2.64 -6.49 -13.12
C GLY A 312 -1.29 -5.83 -12.86
N PHE A 313 -0.36 -5.81 -13.82
CA PHE A 313 0.94 -5.13 -13.66
C PHE A 313 0.84 -3.61 -13.71
N HIS A 314 -0.22 -3.06 -14.29
CA HIS A 314 -0.39 -1.62 -14.40
C HIS A 314 -0.69 -0.97 -13.05
N ARG A 315 -0.25 0.29 -12.89
CA ARG A 315 -0.42 1.11 -11.69
C ARG A 315 0.29 0.57 -10.44
N PHE A 316 0.32 1.39 -9.42
CA PHE A 316 1.09 1.24 -8.18
C PHE A 316 0.44 0.36 -7.09
N HIS A 317 -0.71 -0.27 -7.33
CA HIS A 317 -1.49 -1.01 -6.33
C HIS A 317 -0.86 -2.33 -5.87
N PHE A 318 0.43 -2.52 -5.98
CA PHE A 318 1.18 -3.68 -5.51
C PHE A 318 2.09 -3.36 -4.29
N PHE A 319 2.15 -2.10 -3.86
CA PHE A 319 3.05 -1.65 -2.80
C PHE A 319 2.89 -2.43 -1.48
N TRP A 320 1.64 -2.72 -1.08
CA TRP A 320 1.37 -3.47 0.14
C TRP A 320 1.88 -4.91 0.05
N VAL A 321 1.76 -5.52 -1.10
CA VAL A 321 2.25 -6.88 -1.35
C VAL A 321 3.78 -6.93 -1.24
N THR A 322 4.49 -5.91 -1.74
CA THR A 322 5.95 -5.82 -1.65
C THR A 322 6.43 -5.91 -0.20
N LEU A 323 5.70 -5.31 0.74
CA LEU A 323 6.06 -5.33 2.16
C LEU A 323 5.76 -6.66 2.87
N LEU A 324 5.07 -7.59 2.22
CA LEU A 324 4.80 -8.92 2.75
C LEU A 324 5.99 -9.89 2.56
N TRP A 325 6.78 -9.73 1.51
CA TRP A 325 7.86 -10.68 1.19
C TRP A 325 8.94 -10.82 2.26
N PRO A 326 9.38 -9.75 2.93
CA PRO A 326 10.27 -9.87 4.10
C PRO A 326 9.69 -10.74 5.21
N TRP A 327 8.38 -10.70 5.43
CA TRP A 327 7.71 -11.52 6.44
C TRP A 327 7.53 -12.97 6.02
N LEU A 328 7.33 -13.23 4.73
CA LEU A 328 7.38 -14.58 4.19
C LEU A 328 8.77 -15.20 4.40
N LEU A 329 9.84 -14.44 4.12
CA LEU A 329 11.20 -14.89 4.37
C LEU A 329 11.48 -15.09 5.86
N ALA A 330 11.00 -14.18 6.72
CA ALA A 330 11.08 -14.35 8.17
C ALA A 330 10.39 -15.64 8.65
N MET A 331 9.22 -15.98 8.07
CA MET A 331 8.54 -17.27 8.35
C MET A 331 9.37 -18.46 7.90
N VAL A 332 10.01 -18.41 6.73
CA VAL A 332 10.94 -19.44 6.28
C VAL A 332 12.09 -19.63 7.29
N PHE A 333 12.67 -18.54 7.77
CA PHE A 333 13.78 -18.60 8.73
C PHE A 333 13.36 -19.23 10.06
N VAL A 334 12.28 -18.76 10.68
CA VAL A 334 11.83 -19.34 11.97
C VAL A 334 11.35 -20.77 11.83
N TYR A 335 10.74 -21.13 10.69
CA TYR A 335 10.37 -22.52 10.40
C TYR A 335 11.60 -23.42 10.26
N THR A 336 12.60 -23.01 9.49
CA THR A 336 13.86 -23.75 9.29
C THR A 336 14.61 -23.93 10.61
N LYS A 337 14.69 -22.85 11.42
CA LYS A 337 15.25 -22.90 12.78
C LYS A 337 14.51 -23.88 13.68
N SER A 338 13.18 -23.93 13.61
CA SER A 338 12.36 -24.87 14.40
C SER A 338 12.57 -26.33 14.01
N LYS A 339 13.14 -26.61 12.84
CA LYS A 339 13.51 -27.94 12.34
C LYS A 339 14.97 -28.30 12.58
N ASN A 340 15.73 -27.47 13.31
CA ASN A 340 17.17 -27.63 13.57
C ASN A 340 18.02 -27.74 12.30
N GLN A 341 17.63 -27.06 11.21
CA GLN A 341 18.34 -27.08 9.93
C GLN A 341 19.27 -25.84 9.81
N GLU A 342 20.23 -25.72 10.72
CA GLU A 342 21.10 -24.54 10.80
C GLU A 342 21.97 -24.35 9.55
N VAL A 343 22.51 -25.42 8.97
CA VAL A 343 23.33 -25.34 7.74
C VAL A 343 22.52 -24.78 6.57
N PHE A 344 21.28 -25.22 6.43
CA PHE A 344 20.38 -24.72 5.40
C PHE A 344 19.99 -23.27 5.66
N LEU A 345 19.69 -22.92 6.91
CA LEU A 345 19.39 -21.55 7.33
C LEU A 345 20.54 -20.60 7.00
N ASN A 346 21.77 -20.97 7.35
CA ASN A 346 22.98 -20.16 7.07
C ASN A 346 23.18 -19.91 5.56
N ARG A 347 22.82 -20.88 4.71
CA ARG A 347 22.85 -20.66 3.25
C ARG A 347 21.76 -19.70 2.79
N LEU A 348 20.53 -19.86 3.28
CA LEU A 348 19.40 -19.01 2.89
C LEU A 348 19.64 -17.54 3.22
N ILE A 349 20.25 -17.24 4.36
CA ILE A 349 20.55 -15.86 4.81
C ILE A 349 21.32 -15.07 3.75
N TRP A 350 22.22 -15.72 3.03
CA TRP A 350 23.05 -15.05 2.02
C TRP A 350 22.53 -15.24 0.60
N VAL A 351 22.07 -16.43 0.26
CA VAL A 351 21.63 -16.77 -1.10
C VAL A 351 20.40 -15.94 -1.52
N ILE A 352 19.41 -15.80 -0.64
CA ILE A 352 18.18 -15.09 -1.00
C ILE A 352 18.42 -13.58 -1.25
N PRO A 353 19.12 -12.81 -0.38
CA PRO A 353 19.46 -11.43 -0.67
C PRO A 353 20.29 -11.25 -1.95
N VAL A 354 21.25 -12.14 -2.21
CA VAL A 354 22.05 -12.09 -3.43
C VAL A 354 21.19 -12.31 -4.68
N ILE A 355 20.34 -13.34 -4.67
CA ILE A 355 19.40 -13.58 -5.78
C ILE A 355 18.47 -12.37 -5.95
N ALA A 356 17.92 -11.84 -4.87
CA ALA A 356 17.04 -10.67 -4.92
C ALA A 356 17.77 -9.43 -5.45
N LEU A 357 19.04 -9.22 -5.09
CA LEU A 357 19.85 -8.13 -5.61
C LEU A 357 20.08 -8.26 -7.12
N LEU A 358 20.54 -9.42 -7.57
CA LEU A 358 20.76 -9.68 -9.00
C LEU A 358 19.46 -9.54 -9.80
N TRP A 359 18.37 -10.04 -9.24
CA TRP A 359 17.04 -9.92 -9.84
C TRP A 359 16.57 -8.47 -9.89
N SER A 360 16.74 -7.71 -8.81
CA SER A 360 16.37 -6.28 -8.75
C SER A 360 17.14 -5.45 -9.78
N ILE A 361 18.45 -5.69 -9.94
CA ILE A 361 19.28 -5.04 -10.96
C ILE A 361 18.77 -5.38 -12.36
N TYR A 362 18.55 -6.66 -12.65
CA TYR A 362 18.07 -7.13 -13.95
C TYR A 362 16.67 -6.56 -14.28
N ALA A 363 15.72 -6.74 -13.37
CA ALA A 363 14.35 -6.26 -13.55
C ALA A 363 14.27 -4.73 -13.57
N GLY A 364 15.09 -4.06 -12.78
CA GLY A 364 15.21 -2.60 -12.78
C GLY A 364 15.70 -2.07 -14.11
N ALA A 365 16.75 -2.67 -14.68
CA ALA A 365 17.26 -2.27 -15.99
C ALA A 365 16.19 -2.42 -17.10
N LEU A 366 15.43 -3.52 -17.08
CA LEU A 366 14.40 -3.77 -18.09
C LEU A 366 13.15 -2.88 -17.95
N ASN A 367 12.66 -2.69 -16.73
CA ASN A 367 11.37 -2.07 -16.51
C ASN A 367 11.45 -0.57 -16.22
N HIS A 368 12.45 -0.15 -15.42
CA HIS A 368 12.51 1.22 -14.93
C HIS A 368 13.14 2.18 -15.94
N GLY A 369 14.10 1.72 -16.72
CA GLY A 369 14.71 2.55 -17.78
C GLY A 369 13.66 3.01 -18.80
N ALA A 370 12.82 2.09 -19.26
CA ALA A 370 11.71 2.41 -20.18
C ALA A 370 10.68 3.34 -19.50
N PHE A 371 10.33 3.07 -18.24
CA PHE A 371 9.39 3.89 -17.48
C PHE A 371 9.88 5.34 -17.32
N PHE A 372 11.13 5.54 -16.92
CA PHE A 372 11.68 6.90 -16.75
C PHE A 372 11.77 7.65 -18.06
N LYS A 373 12.21 7.01 -19.15
CA LYS A 373 12.28 7.64 -20.47
C LYS A 373 10.90 8.04 -20.98
N THR A 374 9.93 7.14 -20.90
CA THR A 374 8.55 7.42 -21.32
C THR A 374 7.95 8.55 -20.47
N THR A 375 8.12 8.52 -19.14
CA THR A 375 7.62 9.56 -18.25
C THR A 375 8.27 10.90 -18.51
N GLN A 376 9.58 10.93 -18.80
CA GLN A 376 10.29 12.16 -19.14
C GLN A 376 9.73 12.79 -20.43
N ASN A 377 9.54 12.00 -21.48
CA ASN A 377 8.98 12.44 -22.74
C ASN A 377 7.55 12.97 -22.55
N GLN A 378 6.69 12.20 -21.87
CA GLN A 378 5.31 12.62 -21.59
C GLN A 378 5.23 13.92 -20.78
N ARG A 379 6.15 14.12 -19.83
CA ARG A 379 6.21 15.37 -19.06
C ARG A 379 6.66 16.55 -19.91
N ALA A 380 7.63 16.36 -20.80
CA ALA A 380 8.08 17.41 -21.71
C ALA A 380 6.96 17.81 -22.69
N GLU A 381 6.33 16.83 -23.32
CA GLU A 381 5.19 17.04 -24.22
C GLU A 381 3.99 17.67 -23.50
N GLY A 382 3.68 17.20 -22.28
CA GLY A 382 2.63 17.75 -21.43
C GLY A 382 2.88 19.21 -21.05
N LEU A 383 4.11 19.58 -20.71
CA LEU A 383 4.48 20.97 -20.40
C LEU A 383 4.33 21.88 -21.64
N GLN A 384 4.81 21.42 -22.79
CA GLN A 384 4.68 22.16 -24.05
C GLN A 384 3.19 22.34 -24.42
N CYS A 385 2.38 21.29 -24.29
CA CYS A 385 0.95 21.38 -24.52
C CYS A 385 0.27 22.39 -23.57
N LEU A 386 0.61 22.37 -22.28
CA LEU A 386 0.06 23.35 -21.32
C LEU A 386 0.45 24.77 -21.64
N GLN A 387 1.68 25.02 -22.11
CA GLN A 387 2.13 26.34 -22.54
C GLN A 387 1.31 26.83 -23.74
N LEU A 388 1.06 25.98 -24.74
CA LEU A 388 0.23 26.29 -25.89
C LEU A 388 -1.23 26.51 -25.49
N ALA A 389 -1.78 25.68 -24.61
CA ALA A 389 -3.14 25.82 -24.11
C ALA A 389 -3.37 27.13 -23.34
N MET A 390 -2.36 27.63 -22.61
CA MET A 390 -2.43 28.92 -21.95
C MET A 390 -2.51 30.09 -22.93
N GLN A 391 -1.87 29.96 -24.10
CA GLN A 391 -1.90 30.99 -25.16
C GLN A 391 -3.19 30.91 -25.99
N SER A 392 -3.57 29.73 -26.47
CA SER A 392 -4.72 29.53 -27.35
C SER A 392 -6.07 29.43 -26.63
N GLY A 393 -6.06 29.05 -25.37
CA GLY A 393 -7.27 28.74 -24.60
C GLY A 393 -7.86 27.36 -24.87
N ASP A 394 -7.31 26.60 -25.83
CA ASP A 394 -7.73 25.21 -26.15
C ASP A 394 -6.86 24.24 -25.39
N ASP A 395 -7.41 23.59 -24.38
CA ASP A 395 -6.72 22.59 -23.54
C ASP A 395 -7.13 21.15 -23.86
N VAL A 396 -8.08 20.93 -24.76
CA VAL A 396 -8.63 19.60 -25.09
C VAL A 396 -7.55 18.65 -25.62
N LYS A 397 -6.63 19.17 -26.43
CA LYS A 397 -5.50 18.39 -26.96
C LYS A 397 -4.56 17.86 -25.87
N CYS A 398 -4.48 18.54 -24.74
CA CYS A 398 -3.64 18.11 -23.62
C CYS A 398 -4.25 16.95 -22.81
N TRP A 399 -5.54 16.68 -22.97
CA TRP A 399 -6.21 15.59 -22.23
C TRP A 399 -5.72 14.20 -22.67
N GLN A 400 -5.17 14.08 -23.86
CA GLN A 400 -4.55 12.83 -24.32
C GLN A 400 -3.20 12.56 -23.65
N LEU A 401 -2.48 13.62 -23.28
CA LEU A 401 -1.17 13.56 -22.64
C LEU A 401 -1.28 13.55 -21.10
N LEU A 402 -2.32 14.15 -20.57
CA LEU A 402 -2.58 14.27 -19.14
C LEU A 402 -3.87 13.49 -18.81
N PRO A 403 -3.86 12.57 -17.86
CA PRO A 403 -5.05 11.77 -17.52
C PRO A 403 -6.12 12.55 -16.76
N ILE A 404 -6.28 13.84 -17.08
CA ILE A 404 -7.16 14.77 -16.37
C ILE A 404 -8.07 15.45 -17.38
N GLN A 405 -9.34 15.09 -17.35
CA GLN A 405 -10.40 15.71 -18.17
C GLN A 405 -11.05 16.86 -17.40
N HIS A 406 -10.28 17.89 -17.08
CA HIS A 406 -10.76 19.09 -16.38
C HIS A 406 -10.23 20.35 -17.08
N PRO A 407 -10.88 21.51 -16.91
CA PRO A 407 -10.41 22.78 -17.45
C PRO A 407 -9.01 23.13 -16.93
N LEU A 408 -7.98 22.78 -17.67
CA LEU A 408 -6.58 22.93 -17.28
C LEU A 408 -6.22 24.42 -17.14
N LYS A 409 -6.67 25.26 -18.07
CA LYS A 409 -6.43 26.68 -18.04
C LYS A 409 -6.93 27.32 -16.73
N GLN A 410 -8.16 27.00 -16.31
CA GLN A 410 -8.71 27.47 -15.03
C GLN A 410 -7.92 26.99 -13.84
N GLY A 411 -7.49 25.72 -13.84
CA GLY A 411 -6.64 25.16 -12.80
C GLY A 411 -5.28 25.84 -12.69
N ILE A 412 -4.66 26.19 -13.82
CA ILE A 412 -3.38 26.91 -13.87
C ILE A 412 -3.56 28.33 -13.37
N LEU A 413 -4.60 29.04 -13.82
CA LEU A 413 -4.92 30.41 -13.36
C LEU A 413 -5.15 30.46 -11.85
N ASN A 414 -5.89 29.50 -11.31
CA ASN A 414 -6.08 29.39 -9.88
C ASN A 414 -4.76 29.08 -9.15
N GLY A 415 -3.90 28.24 -9.73
CA GLY A 415 -2.55 27.98 -9.23
C GLY A 415 -1.67 29.23 -9.21
N GLN A 416 -1.69 30.03 -10.27
CA GLN A 416 -0.97 31.30 -10.34
C GLN A 416 -1.49 32.31 -9.30
N LYS A 417 -2.81 32.44 -9.19
CA LYS A 417 -3.47 33.31 -8.21
C LYS A 417 -3.15 32.91 -6.75
N THR A 418 -2.99 31.63 -6.49
CA THR A 418 -2.67 31.10 -5.14
C THR A 418 -1.18 30.98 -4.87
N GLY A 419 -0.31 31.28 -5.83
CA GLY A 419 1.14 31.21 -5.70
C GLY A 419 1.68 29.79 -5.72
N ALA A 420 0.95 28.81 -6.29
CA ALA A 420 1.40 27.43 -6.38
C ALA A 420 2.69 27.32 -7.21
N SER A 421 3.66 26.55 -6.73
CA SER A 421 5.02 26.48 -7.31
C SER A 421 5.03 25.99 -8.76
N PHE A 422 4.17 25.04 -9.12
CA PHE A 422 4.08 24.52 -10.49
C PHE A 422 3.61 25.58 -11.50
N ALA A 423 2.80 26.54 -11.05
CA ALA A 423 2.25 27.58 -11.91
C ALA A 423 3.28 28.65 -12.28
N ARG A 424 4.42 28.72 -11.56
CA ARG A 424 5.53 29.62 -11.85
C ARG A 424 6.31 29.23 -13.11
N LEU A 425 6.19 27.97 -13.53
CA LEU A 425 6.83 27.44 -14.75
C LEU A 425 6.05 27.75 -16.03
N LEU A 426 4.85 28.29 -15.90
CA LEU A 426 3.95 28.59 -17.00
C LEU A 426 3.89 30.10 -17.24
N PRO A 427 3.74 30.56 -18.50
CA PRO A 427 3.63 31.96 -18.80
C PRO A 427 2.46 32.59 -18.04
N ALA A 428 2.62 33.86 -17.64
CA ALA A 428 1.53 34.60 -17.04
C ALA A 428 0.36 34.63 -18.02
N ALA A 429 -0.85 34.43 -17.50
CA ALA A 429 -2.03 34.57 -18.33
C ALA A 429 -2.07 35.97 -18.93
N GLN A 430 -2.11 36.07 -20.24
CA GLN A 430 -2.43 37.34 -20.90
C GLN A 430 -3.84 37.71 -20.45
N LYS A 431 -3.96 38.95 -19.91
CA LYS A 431 -5.22 39.54 -19.42
C LYS A 431 -6.20 39.71 -20.54
#